data_40cf396c001757914195c6a1752bebb8
#
_entry.id   40cf396c001757914195c6a1752bebb8
#
_cell.length_a   1.000
_cell.length_b   1.000
_cell.length_c   1.000
_cell.angle_alpha   90.00
_cell.angle_beta   90.00
_cell.angle_gamma   90.00
#
_symmetry.space_group_name_H-M   'P 1'
#
loop_
_entity.id
_entity.type
_entity.pdbx_description
1 polymer ?
#
loop_
_entity_poly.entity_id
_entity_poly.type
_entity_poly.pdbx_seq_one_letter_code
_entity_poly.pdbx_strand_id
1 'polypeptide(L)'
;LLLKQHLRDMQASLMQKEAQLKHTCRACDQARQDYAKAEKKRIGLETDLDIALKNDKDDIGRMLIKKLKPLNAIQSDRRQHIDRLSQDIKQLREHIDQQQLQYENLQQKATEYFHRAEQQRWQDFAPETPSGVAVHDVTAEEIELELLQRKEAIKGGATS
;
A
#
# COMPACT_ATOMS: atom_id res chain seq x y z
N LEU A 1 12.18 15.67 -19.87
CA LEU A 1 10.79 15.34 -20.25
C LEU A 1 10.37 13.95 -19.84
N LEU A 2 11.16 12.93 -20.13
CA LEU A 2 10.91 11.55 -19.72
C LEU A 2 10.97 11.36 -18.21
N LEU A 3 11.89 12.02 -17.53
CA LEU A 3 12.02 11.96 -16.09
C LEU A 3 10.80 12.57 -15.37
N LYS A 4 10.34 13.72 -15.82
CA LYS A 4 9.14 14.37 -15.25
C LYS A 4 7.92 13.48 -15.42
N GLN A 5 7.77 12.84 -16.58
CA GLN A 5 6.68 11.90 -16.83
C GLN A 5 6.78 10.68 -15.91
N HIS A 6 7.96 10.12 -15.76
CA HIS A 6 8.19 8.97 -14.88
C HIS A 6 7.85 9.32 -13.42
N LEU A 7 8.27 10.49 -12.93
CA LEU A 7 7.93 10.96 -11.59
C LEU A 7 6.42 11.15 -11.39
N ARG A 8 5.73 11.68 -12.39
CA ARG A 8 4.25 11.82 -12.37
C ARG A 8 3.58 10.45 -12.31
N ASP A 9 4.06 9.51 -13.10
CA ASP A 9 3.51 8.15 -13.14
C ASP A 9 3.72 7.44 -11.79
N MET A 10 4.89 7.59 -11.19
CA MET A 10 5.16 7.07 -9.84
C MET A 10 4.24 7.69 -8.79
N GLN A 11 4.06 9.01 -8.85
CA GLN A 11 3.19 9.73 -7.93
C GLN A 11 1.73 9.29 -8.08
N ALA A 12 1.25 9.14 -9.31
CA ALA A 12 -0.10 8.64 -9.59
C ALA A 12 -0.29 7.20 -9.06
N SER A 13 0.71 6.35 -9.25
CA SER A 13 0.70 4.98 -8.74
C SER A 13 0.65 4.96 -7.20
N LEU A 14 1.44 5.81 -6.53
CA LEU A 14 1.42 5.95 -5.08
C LEU A 14 0.06 6.41 -4.56
N MET A 15 -0.54 7.42 -5.19
CA MET A 15 -1.86 7.92 -4.81
C MET A 15 -2.93 6.83 -4.95
N GLN A 16 -2.87 6.02 -6.00
CA GLN A 16 -3.78 4.90 -6.21
C GLN A 16 -3.63 3.85 -5.13
N LYS A 17 -2.40 3.51 -4.75
CA LYS A 17 -2.12 2.54 -3.69
C LYS A 17 -2.53 3.05 -2.31
N GLU A 18 -2.34 4.32 -2.03
CA GLU A 18 -2.81 4.95 -0.79
C GLU A 18 -4.33 4.93 -0.69
N ALA A 19 -5.04 5.18 -1.79
CA ALA A 19 -6.49 5.07 -1.86
C ALA A 19 -6.96 3.62 -1.62
N GLN A 20 -6.27 2.65 -2.22
CA GLN A 20 -6.52 1.23 -2.00
C GLN A 20 -6.28 0.83 -0.54
N LEU A 21 -5.21 1.35 0.08
CA LEU A 21 -4.93 1.12 1.50
C LEU A 21 -6.05 1.63 2.39
N LYS A 22 -6.53 2.86 2.15
CA LYS A 22 -7.66 3.42 2.90
C LYS A 22 -8.92 2.57 2.77
N HIS A 23 -9.21 2.12 1.55
CA HIS A 23 -10.36 1.26 1.29
C HIS A 23 -10.25 -0.07 2.05
N THR A 24 -9.09 -0.71 2.02
CA THR A 24 -8.84 -1.97 2.71
C THR A 24 -8.88 -1.79 4.24
N CYS A 25 -8.35 -0.70 4.77
CA CYS A 25 -8.42 -0.37 6.19
C CYS A 25 -9.88 -0.21 6.64
N ARG A 26 -10.71 0.50 5.88
CA ARG A 26 -12.14 0.65 6.18
C ARG A 26 -12.88 -0.69 6.15
N ALA A 27 -12.58 -1.53 5.17
CA ALA A 27 -13.15 -2.87 5.09
C ALA A 27 -12.74 -3.73 6.30
N CYS A 28 -11.50 -3.64 6.74
CA CYS A 28 -11.00 -4.33 7.93
C CYS A 28 -11.70 -3.83 9.19
N ASP A 29 -11.83 -2.53 9.36
CA ASP A 29 -12.50 -1.94 10.52
C ASP A 29 -13.98 -2.34 10.58
N GLN A 30 -14.66 -2.33 9.44
CA GLN A 30 -16.05 -2.78 9.36
C GLN A 30 -16.18 -4.27 9.70
N ALA A 31 -15.30 -5.10 9.18
CA ALA A 31 -15.28 -6.53 9.48
C ALA A 31 -15.04 -6.79 10.98
N ARG A 32 -14.15 -6.03 11.62
CA ARG A 32 -13.92 -6.11 13.07
C ARG A 32 -15.13 -5.68 13.89
N GLN A 33 -15.83 -4.63 13.48
CA GLN A 33 -17.06 -4.19 14.14
C GLN A 33 -18.16 -5.25 14.04
N ASP A 34 -18.34 -5.83 12.87
CA ASP A 34 -19.32 -6.90 12.65
C ASP A 34 -18.99 -8.14 13.46
N TYR A 35 -17.71 -8.49 13.51
CA TYR A 35 -17.22 -9.58 14.36
C TYR A 35 -17.50 -9.31 15.85
N ALA A 36 -17.21 -8.11 16.32
CA ALA A 36 -17.42 -7.74 17.73
C ALA A 36 -18.89 -7.79 18.14
N LYS A 37 -19.80 -7.34 17.26
CA LYS A 37 -21.26 -7.41 17.50
C LYS A 37 -21.74 -8.85 17.58
N ALA A 38 -21.30 -9.68 16.64
CA ALA A 38 -21.66 -11.10 16.62
C ALA A 38 -21.03 -11.86 17.80
N GLU A 39 -19.84 -11.46 18.25
CA GLU A 39 -19.17 -12.04 19.41
C GLU A 39 -19.93 -11.78 20.70
N LYS A 40 -20.46 -10.58 20.89
CA LYS A 40 -21.35 -10.27 22.03
C LYS A 40 -22.57 -11.18 22.06
N LYS A 41 -23.20 -11.41 20.90
CA LYS A 41 -24.35 -12.30 20.77
C LYS A 41 -23.95 -13.76 21.08
N ARG A 42 -22.81 -14.18 20.57
CA ARG A 42 -22.28 -15.54 20.84
C ARG A 42 -22.04 -15.76 22.35
N ILE A 43 -21.38 -14.80 23.01
CA ILE A 43 -21.11 -14.87 24.45
C ILE A 43 -22.42 -14.92 25.25
N GLY A 44 -23.42 -14.11 24.85
CA GLY A 44 -24.75 -14.14 25.47
C GLY A 44 -25.42 -15.51 25.37
N LEU A 45 -25.36 -16.14 24.20
CA LEU A 45 -25.89 -17.47 23.97
C LEU A 45 -25.14 -18.54 24.76
N GLU A 46 -23.80 -18.44 24.87
CA GLU A 46 -22.99 -19.35 25.70
C GLU A 46 -23.36 -19.22 27.18
N THR A 47 -23.56 -18.00 27.67
CA THR A 47 -24.01 -17.75 29.06
C THR A 47 -25.39 -18.38 29.31
N ASP A 48 -26.32 -18.19 28.39
CA ASP A 48 -27.67 -18.75 28.48
C ASP A 48 -27.62 -20.29 28.45
N LEU A 49 -26.74 -20.87 27.63
CA LEU A 49 -26.50 -22.31 27.57
C LEU A 49 -26.00 -22.86 28.89
N ASP A 50 -25.03 -22.19 29.51
CA ASP A 50 -24.48 -22.60 30.81
C ASP A 50 -25.58 -22.58 31.90
N ILE A 51 -26.43 -21.56 31.90
CA ILE A 51 -27.58 -21.44 32.82
C ILE A 51 -28.56 -22.59 32.58
N ALA A 52 -28.88 -22.88 31.33
CA ALA A 52 -29.82 -23.95 30.97
C ALA A 52 -29.31 -25.32 31.43
N LEU A 53 -28.02 -25.60 31.21
CA LEU A 53 -27.38 -26.84 31.62
C LEU A 53 -27.32 -27.02 33.14
N LYS A 54 -27.02 -25.93 33.87
CA LYS A 54 -27.02 -25.95 35.36
C LYS A 54 -28.41 -26.18 35.95
N ASN A 55 -29.46 -25.84 35.24
CA ASN A 55 -30.86 -26.03 35.67
C ASN A 55 -31.52 -27.26 35.05
N ASP A 56 -30.74 -28.18 34.46
CA ASP A 56 -31.22 -29.41 33.79
C ASP A 56 -32.27 -29.18 32.70
N LYS A 57 -32.22 -28.02 32.05
CA LYS A 57 -33.12 -27.68 30.92
C LYS A 57 -32.51 -28.05 29.59
N ASP A 58 -32.42 -29.34 29.33
CA ASP A 58 -31.75 -29.89 28.16
C ASP A 58 -32.41 -29.46 26.85
N ASP A 59 -33.71 -29.32 26.78
CA ASP A 59 -34.43 -28.87 25.58
C ASP A 59 -34.04 -27.44 25.17
N ILE A 60 -33.90 -26.56 26.14
CA ILE A 60 -33.43 -25.20 25.93
C ILE A 60 -31.96 -25.23 25.50
N GLY A 61 -31.15 -26.09 26.15
CA GLY A 61 -29.74 -26.28 25.81
C GLY A 61 -29.55 -26.72 24.34
N ARG A 62 -30.35 -27.68 23.88
CA ARG A 62 -30.29 -28.14 22.47
C ARG A 62 -30.65 -27.03 21.49
N MET A 63 -31.65 -26.23 21.81
CA MET A 63 -32.06 -25.10 20.98
C MET A 63 -30.94 -24.03 20.89
N LEU A 64 -30.28 -23.75 22.00
CA LEU A 64 -29.16 -22.81 22.05
C LEU A 64 -27.93 -23.32 21.28
N ILE A 65 -27.61 -24.60 21.39
CA ILE A 65 -26.52 -25.23 20.62
C ILE A 65 -26.83 -25.16 19.11
N LYS A 66 -28.08 -25.38 18.74
CA LYS A 66 -28.52 -25.28 17.33
C LYS A 66 -28.32 -23.87 16.75
N LYS A 67 -28.42 -22.84 17.59
CA LYS A 67 -28.11 -21.43 17.23
C LYS A 67 -26.60 -21.14 17.23
N LEU A 68 -25.88 -21.70 18.21
CA LEU A 68 -24.44 -21.44 18.38
C LEU A 68 -23.57 -22.06 17.30
N LYS A 69 -23.87 -23.28 16.86
CA LYS A 69 -23.02 -23.96 15.86
C LYS A 69 -22.84 -23.18 14.57
N PRO A 70 -23.92 -22.70 13.88
CA PRO A 70 -23.72 -21.89 12.68
C PRO A 70 -23.05 -20.55 12.98
N LEU A 71 -23.33 -19.95 14.15
CA LEU A 71 -22.70 -18.67 14.55
C LEU A 71 -21.20 -18.85 14.76
N ASN A 72 -20.77 -19.93 15.42
CA ASN A 72 -19.35 -20.24 15.61
C ASN A 72 -18.61 -20.44 14.26
N ALA A 73 -19.26 -21.12 13.30
CA ALA A 73 -18.69 -21.31 11.97
C ALA A 73 -18.54 -19.97 11.23
N ILE A 74 -19.57 -19.11 11.28
CA ILE A 74 -19.52 -17.77 10.68
C ILE A 74 -18.44 -16.91 11.34
N GLN A 75 -18.31 -16.95 12.65
CA GLN A 75 -17.30 -16.21 13.38
C GLN A 75 -15.88 -16.66 13.04
N SER A 76 -15.67 -17.97 12.87
CA SER A 76 -14.39 -18.51 12.41
C SER A 76 -14.01 -17.97 11.02
N ASP A 77 -14.96 -17.99 10.08
CA ASP A 77 -14.74 -17.45 8.74
C ASP A 77 -14.46 -15.94 8.73
N ARG A 78 -15.19 -15.20 9.55
CA ARG A 78 -14.97 -13.75 9.74
C ARG A 78 -13.58 -13.46 10.30
N ARG A 79 -13.11 -14.25 11.25
CA ARG A 79 -11.78 -14.10 11.82
C ARG A 79 -10.69 -14.32 10.78
N GLN A 80 -10.83 -15.37 9.97
CA GLN A 80 -9.91 -15.61 8.85
C GLN A 80 -9.92 -14.48 7.83
N HIS A 81 -11.09 -13.92 7.55
CA HIS A 81 -11.23 -12.78 6.65
C HIS A 81 -10.51 -11.53 7.20
N ILE A 82 -10.68 -11.23 8.49
CA ILE A 82 -9.97 -10.14 9.17
C ILE A 82 -8.46 -10.35 9.11
N ASP A 83 -7.98 -11.56 9.36
CA ASP A 83 -6.55 -11.89 9.30
C ASP A 83 -5.99 -11.66 7.89
N ARG A 84 -6.72 -12.06 6.84
CA ARG A 84 -6.32 -11.79 5.44
C ARG A 84 -6.26 -10.32 5.13
N LEU A 85 -7.29 -9.55 5.53
CA LEU A 85 -7.30 -8.10 5.36
C LEU A 85 -6.14 -7.42 6.11
N SER A 86 -5.84 -7.87 7.31
CA SER A 86 -4.69 -7.37 8.11
C SER A 86 -3.36 -7.62 7.41
N GLN A 87 -3.18 -8.79 6.81
CA GLN A 87 -1.98 -9.12 6.03
C GLN A 87 -1.88 -8.29 4.76
N ASP A 88 -2.99 -8.11 4.05
CA ASP A 88 -3.04 -7.25 2.85
C ASP A 88 -2.67 -5.81 3.17
N ILE A 89 -3.17 -5.28 4.29
CA ILE A 89 -2.83 -3.94 4.78
C ILE A 89 -1.33 -3.84 5.06
N LYS A 90 -0.76 -4.82 5.74
CA LYS A 90 0.68 -4.84 6.06
C LYS A 90 1.53 -4.86 4.80
N GLN A 91 1.23 -5.74 3.84
CA GLN A 91 1.95 -5.84 2.58
C GLN A 91 1.83 -4.55 1.75
N LEU A 92 0.64 -3.98 1.70
CA LEU A 92 0.39 -2.74 0.96
C LEU A 92 1.13 -1.55 1.56
N ARG A 93 1.17 -1.44 2.89
CA ARG A 93 1.97 -0.41 3.59
C ARG A 93 3.46 -0.56 3.30
N GLU A 94 4.01 -1.77 3.39
CA GLU A 94 5.41 -2.04 3.08
C GLU A 94 5.75 -1.66 1.63
N HIS A 95 4.86 -1.99 0.71
CA HIS A 95 5.04 -1.68 -0.71
C HIS A 95 4.97 -0.17 -0.99
N ILE A 96 4.03 0.53 -0.36
CA ILE A 96 3.92 1.99 -0.43
C ILE A 96 5.18 2.66 0.14
N ASP A 97 5.67 2.21 1.30
CA ASP A 97 6.88 2.75 1.92
C ASP A 97 8.10 2.59 1.02
N GLN A 98 8.27 1.42 0.39
CA GLN A 98 9.35 1.17 -0.57
C GLN A 98 9.24 2.06 -1.80
N GLN A 99 8.06 2.19 -2.37
CA GLN A 99 7.84 3.05 -3.54
C GLN A 99 8.01 4.53 -3.21
N GLN A 100 7.58 4.94 -2.03
CA GLN A 100 7.78 6.31 -1.56
C GLN A 100 9.28 6.64 -1.45
N LEU A 101 10.06 5.72 -0.90
CA LEU A 101 11.51 5.87 -0.80
C LEU A 101 12.17 5.96 -2.19
N GLN A 102 11.76 5.10 -3.12
CA GLN A 102 12.25 5.14 -4.50
C GLN A 102 11.91 6.46 -5.19
N TYR A 103 10.69 6.94 -5.00
CA TYR A 103 10.23 8.22 -5.54
C TYR A 103 11.07 9.40 -4.99
N GLU A 104 11.28 9.45 -3.68
CA GLU A 104 12.07 10.49 -3.04
C GLU A 104 13.53 10.46 -3.50
N ASN A 105 14.14 9.28 -3.61
CA ASN A 105 15.49 9.12 -4.11
C ASN A 105 15.62 9.59 -5.55
N LEU A 106 14.67 9.24 -6.41
CA LEU A 106 14.67 9.67 -7.80
C LEU A 106 14.43 11.17 -7.94
N GLN A 107 13.54 11.73 -7.13
CA GLN A 107 13.28 13.16 -7.09
C GLN A 107 14.51 13.94 -6.64
N GLN A 108 15.22 13.46 -5.62
CA GLN A 108 16.46 14.08 -5.15
C GLN A 108 17.55 14.05 -6.23
N LYS A 109 17.75 12.91 -6.88
CA LYS A 109 18.70 12.78 -7.98
C LYS A 109 18.36 13.70 -9.15
N ALA A 110 17.08 13.79 -9.51
CA ALA A 110 16.61 14.71 -10.53
C ALA A 110 16.93 16.17 -10.20
N THR A 111 16.71 16.57 -8.96
CA THR A 111 17.03 17.92 -8.48
C THR A 111 18.55 18.19 -8.57
N GLU A 112 19.38 17.24 -8.17
CA GLU A 112 20.84 17.34 -8.27
C GLU A 112 21.30 17.50 -9.72
N TYR A 113 20.74 16.71 -10.64
CA TYR A 113 21.08 16.79 -12.07
C TYR A 113 20.65 18.12 -12.68
N PHE A 114 19.45 18.59 -12.38
CA PHE A 114 18.99 19.90 -12.86
C PHE A 114 19.86 21.04 -12.32
N HIS A 115 20.27 20.95 -11.07
CA HIS A 115 21.16 21.95 -10.46
C HIS A 115 22.53 21.97 -11.12
N ARG A 116 23.13 20.80 -11.41
CA ARG A 116 24.39 20.70 -12.13
C ARG A 116 24.28 21.24 -13.56
N ALA A 117 23.19 20.91 -14.25
CA ALA A 117 22.93 21.41 -15.58
C ALA A 117 22.82 22.94 -15.61
N GLU A 118 22.17 23.54 -14.63
CA GLU A 118 22.12 25.02 -14.50
C GLU A 118 23.50 25.61 -14.24
N GLN A 119 24.29 25.00 -13.35
CA GLN A 119 25.67 25.46 -13.08
C GLN A 119 26.55 25.40 -14.32
N GLN A 120 26.43 24.34 -15.11
CA GLN A 120 27.15 24.22 -16.39
C GLN A 120 26.70 25.28 -17.39
N ARG A 121 25.41 25.58 -17.50
CA ARG A 121 24.90 26.67 -18.34
C ARG A 121 25.48 28.03 -17.92
N TRP A 122 25.57 28.30 -16.61
CA TRP A 122 26.19 29.53 -16.12
C TRP A 122 27.69 29.58 -16.41
N GLN A 123 28.40 28.46 -16.37
CA GLN A 123 29.82 28.36 -16.74
C GLN A 123 30.02 28.54 -18.25
N ASP A 124 29.11 28.01 -19.06
CA ASP A 124 29.12 28.16 -20.53
C ASP A 124 28.75 29.59 -20.97
N PHE A 125 28.06 30.34 -20.11
CA PHE A 125 27.75 31.74 -20.30
C PHE A 125 28.90 32.70 -19.91
N ALA A 126 29.99 32.21 -19.34
CA ALA A 126 31.19 33.00 -19.12
C ALA A 126 31.80 33.46 -20.47
N PRO A 127 32.13 34.74 -20.65
CA PRO A 127 32.22 35.37 -21.99
C PRO A 127 33.48 35.02 -22.80
N GLU A 128 33.99 33.82 -22.75
CA GLU A 128 35.27 33.50 -23.39
C GLU A 128 35.21 32.49 -24.55
N THR A 129 34.06 32.11 -25.07
CA THR A 129 34.08 31.45 -26.41
C THR A 129 32.80 31.70 -27.19
N PRO A 130 32.89 32.45 -28.32
CA PRO A 130 31.84 32.47 -29.29
C PRO A 130 31.96 31.26 -30.21
N SER A 131 31.51 30.11 -29.79
CA SER A 131 31.22 29.01 -30.69
C SER A 131 29.79 28.57 -30.49
N GLY A 132 28.91 29.30 -31.17
CA GLY A 132 27.52 28.94 -31.30
C GLY A 132 27.42 27.69 -32.20
N VAL A 133 27.41 26.55 -31.63
CA VAL A 133 26.70 25.40 -32.16
C VAL A 133 26.18 24.68 -30.95
N ALA A 134 24.94 24.94 -30.65
CA ALA A 134 24.17 24.06 -29.79
C ALA A 134 23.97 22.72 -30.53
N VAL A 135 24.99 21.90 -30.55
CA VAL A 135 24.80 20.50 -30.78
C VAL A 135 24.04 20.00 -29.55
N HIS A 136 22.87 19.49 -29.73
CA HIS A 136 22.21 18.68 -28.73
C HIS A 136 23.07 17.43 -28.47
N ASP A 137 24.20 17.63 -27.87
CA ASP A 137 24.91 16.50 -27.29
C ASP A 137 24.08 16.01 -26.13
N VAL A 138 23.59 14.80 -26.28
CA VAL A 138 23.01 14.04 -25.19
C VAL A 138 24.02 14.08 -24.05
N THR A 139 23.69 14.80 -22.99
CA THR A 139 24.59 14.95 -21.87
C THR A 139 24.73 13.62 -21.14
N ALA A 140 25.90 13.39 -20.52
CA ALA A 140 26.12 12.21 -19.68
C ALA A 140 25.01 12.06 -18.62
N GLU A 141 24.47 13.16 -18.17
CA GLU A 141 23.38 13.22 -17.17
C GLU A 141 22.06 12.70 -17.73
N GLU A 142 21.69 13.01 -18.97
CA GLU A 142 20.50 12.45 -19.62
C GLU A 142 20.59 10.94 -19.78
N ILE A 143 21.77 10.44 -20.12
CA ILE A 143 22.05 9.00 -20.22
C ILE A 143 21.90 8.33 -18.84
N GLU A 144 22.45 8.94 -17.80
CA GLU A 144 22.34 8.45 -16.42
C GLU A 144 20.88 8.41 -15.94
N LEU A 145 20.10 9.46 -16.21
CA LEU A 145 18.70 9.51 -15.87
C LEU A 145 17.89 8.42 -16.56
N GLU A 146 18.11 8.21 -17.84
CA GLU A 146 17.45 7.15 -18.59
C GLU A 146 17.85 5.76 -18.09
N LEU A 147 19.12 5.57 -17.76
CA LEU A 147 19.61 4.33 -17.16
C LEU A 147 18.91 4.03 -15.82
N LEU A 148 18.79 5.04 -14.95
CA LEU A 148 18.07 4.91 -13.67
C LEU A 148 16.61 4.54 -13.87
N GLN A 149 15.91 5.20 -14.79
CA GLN A 149 14.52 4.90 -15.13
C GLN A 149 14.34 3.47 -15.59
N ARG A 150 15.21 2.98 -16.46
CA ARG A 150 15.17 1.61 -16.99
C ARG A 150 15.46 0.58 -15.90
N LYS A 151 16.39 0.86 -14.99
CA LYS A 151 16.69 0.00 -13.83
C LYS A 151 15.50 -0.09 -12.88
N GLU A 152 14.82 1.03 -12.59
CA GLU A 152 13.63 1.04 -11.75
C GLU A 152 12.47 0.26 -12.39
N ALA A 153 12.27 0.39 -13.69
CA ALA A 153 11.26 -0.36 -14.43
C ALA A 153 11.51 -1.89 -14.36
N ILE A 154 12.75 -2.31 -14.42
CA ILE A 154 13.12 -3.73 -14.29
C ILE A 154 12.86 -4.24 -12.87
N LYS A 155 13.22 -3.46 -11.84
CA LYS A 155 12.95 -3.81 -10.43
C LYS A 155 11.47 -3.87 -10.13
N GLY A 156 10.67 -2.96 -10.69
CA GLY A 156 9.22 -2.98 -10.56
C GLY A 156 8.53 -4.16 -11.25
N GLY A 157 9.14 -4.70 -12.32
CA GLY A 157 8.64 -5.88 -13.03
C GLY A 157 9.03 -7.22 -12.40
N ALA A 158 10.02 -7.25 -11.52
CA ALA A 158 10.48 -8.47 -10.87
C ALA A 158 9.68 -8.88 -9.63
N THR A 159 8.71 -8.06 -9.22
CA THR A 159 7.84 -8.29 -8.05
C THR A 159 6.42 -8.69 -8.39
N SER A 160 6.17 -9.13 -9.62
CA SER A 160 4.85 -9.68 -10.01
C SER A 160 4.87 -11.21 -10.10
#